data_3108e870ae984f9bb8f8000af7948177
#
_entry.id   3108e870ae984f9bb8f8000af7948177
#
_cell.length_a   1.000
_cell.length_b   1.000
_cell.length_c   1.000
_cell.angle_alpha   90.00
_cell.angle_beta   90.00
_cell.angle_gamma   90.00
#
_symmetry.space_group_name_H-M   'P 1'
#
loop_
_entity.id
_entity.type
_entity.pdbx_description
1 polymer ?
#
loop_
_entity_poly.entity_id
_entity_poly.type
_entity_poly.pdbx_seq_one_letter_code
_entity_poly.pdbx_strand_id
1 'polypeptide(L)'
;MSQVRDRAGVVRRTMLQGASLGGALALLGTAGAARAADAGPFPSHPRWKLVFVNHVTTNPFFVPTQYGIQDACALLGCDSQWTGSANADVAEMVNAMNAAIAAKAAAIAVPIVDPHAFDAPVQRALDAGIPVFSYNADAPAGSGNKRLAYIGQDLYQSGYQMGEHIASMVDSGLVGLFIATPGQLNIQPRLDGAVAAIRKSGKNIQTQQIATGATVNEELGKIKAFYLGHQDLKGMFAVDAGSTQGVGEVMQQFKLAAKGVHAGGYDLLPRTLQLIQSGDLDFTIDQQAYLQGFYTAMEMFTYLASGGLTGPADINTGLKFVTKGSVGPYLSTKTRYEGSSSAQQIVQRSGAIKA
;
A
#
# COMPACT_ATOMS: atom_id res chain seq x y z
N MET A 1 74.73 -26.29 -20.94
CA MET A 1 75.52 -25.03 -20.87
C MET A 1 74.84 -24.14 -19.86
N SER A 2 75.39 -24.15 -18.79
CA SER A 2 76.27 -23.25 -18.02
C SER A 2 75.38 -22.42 -17.08
N GLN A 3 75.30 -22.80 -15.84
CA GLN A 3 76.07 -22.31 -14.66
C GLN A 3 75.72 -20.87 -14.27
N VAL A 4 75.55 -20.41 -13.06
CA VAL A 4 75.87 -20.89 -11.69
C VAL A 4 75.80 -19.66 -10.76
N ARG A 5 75.33 -19.92 -9.51
CA ARG A 5 75.77 -19.31 -8.22
C ARG A 5 75.23 -17.91 -7.86
N ASP A 6 74.53 -17.77 -6.79
CA ASP A 6 74.83 -17.95 -5.34
C ASP A 6 75.50 -16.71 -4.75
N ARG A 7 74.95 -16.09 -3.73
CA ARG A 7 75.55 -15.88 -2.42
C ARG A 7 74.73 -15.14 -1.42
N ALA A 8 74.57 -15.79 -0.30
CA ALA A 8 74.11 -15.28 0.96
C ALA A 8 75.00 -14.23 1.60
N GLY A 9 74.41 -13.39 2.46
CA GLY A 9 75.15 -12.47 3.34
C GLY A 9 74.38 -12.21 4.62
N VAL A 10 74.64 -13.04 5.63
CA VAL A 10 74.23 -12.84 7.03
C VAL A 10 75.23 -11.89 7.71
N VAL A 11 74.77 -10.86 8.40
CA VAL A 11 75.55 -10.22 9.50
C VAL A 11 74.61 -9.99 10.71
N ARG A 12 75.13 -10.49 11.80
CA ARG A 12 74.60 -10.47 13.17
C ARG A 12 74.99 -9.24 13.97
N ARG A 13 74.21 -8.92 15.00
CA ARG A 13 74.49 -8.39 16.33
C ARG A 13 74.79 -6.86 16.41
N THR A 14 74.01 -6.21 17.30
CA THR A 14 74.49 -6.01 18.70
C THR A 14 73.37 -5.51 19.59
N MET A 15 73.25 -6.10 20.76
CA MET A 15 72.46 -5.62 21.91
C MET A 15 73.15 -4.42 22.54
N LEU A 16 72.39 -3.47 23.03
CA LEU A 16 72.78 -2.71 24.22
C LEU A 16 71.57 -2.34 25.03
N GLN A 17 71.68 -2.69 26.30
CA GLN A 17 70.73 -2.44 27.38
C GLN A 17 70.83 -0.95 27.80
N GLY A 18 69.69 -0.41 28.22
CA GLY A 18 69.61 0.85 28.93
C GLY A 18 68.27 0.94 29.66
N ALA A 19 68.31 0.90 30.95
CA ALA A 19 67.25 0.76 31.90
C ALA A 19 66.43 2.03 32.16
N SER A 20 65.23 1.79 32.56
CA SER A 20 64.38 2.43 33.60
C SER A 20 63.96 3.90 33.46
N LEU A 21 62.68 4.10 33.55
CA LEU A 21 61.88 4.81 34.55
C LEU A 21 60.58 5.42 33.92
N GLY A 22 59.48 5.22 34.58
CA GLY A 22 58.34 6.11 34.46
C GLY A 22 57.05 5.41 34.05
N GLY A 23 56.36 4.79 35.03
CA GLY A 23 55.03 4.35 34.84
C GLY A 23 54.04 5.49 34.59
N ALA A 24 53.29 5.35 33.54
CA ALA A 24 51.98 5.94 33.41
C ALA A 24 51.10 4.87 32.84
N LEU A 25 50.31 4.26 33.72
CA LEU A 25 49.18 3.44 33.30
C LEU A 25 48.22 4.29 32.47
N ALA A 26 48.34 4.22 31.19
CA ALA A 26 47.23 4.55 30.31
C ALA A 26 46.33 3.34 30.29
N LEU A 27 45.36 3.31 31.20
CA LEU A 27 44.10 2.60 31.05
C LEU A 27 43.38 3.28 29.90
N LEU A 28 43.86 3.11 28.69
CA LEU A 28 43.02 3.24 27.51
C LEU A 28 42.12 2.02 27.54
N GLY A 29 40.93 2.27 28.12
CA GLY A 29 39.82 1.38 27.97
C GLY A 29 39.75 0.95 26.50
N THR A 30 39.75 -0.33 26.27
CA THR A 30 39.19 -0.92 25.06
C THR A 30 37.77 -0.44 25.00
N ALA A 31 37.57 0.78 24.45
CA ALA A 31 36.31 1.10 23.86
C ALA A 31 36.10 -0.03 22.87
N GLY A 32 35.27 -1.00 23.27
CA GLY A 32 34.86 -2.03 22.38
C GLY A 32 34.41 -1.30 21.13
N ALA A 33 35.13 -1.52 20.05
CA ALA A 33 34.60 -1.23 18.73
C ALA A 33 33.30 -2.01 18.70
N ALA A 34 32.21 -1.31 19.01
CA ALA A 34 30.90 -1.80 18.61
C ALA A 34 31.11 -2.12 17.12
N ARG A 35 31.21 -3.41 16.83
CA ARG A 35 31.15 -3.87 15.46
C ARG A 35 29.95 -3.14 14.89
N ALA A 36 30.16 -2.18 14.02
CA ALA A 36 29.14 -1.74 13.11
C ALA A 36 28.61 -3.06 12.54
N ALA A 37 27.39 -3.43 12.93
CA ALA A 37 26.71 -4.51 12.29
C ALA A 37 26.91 -4.28 10.80
N ASP A 38 27.31 -5.33 10.07
CA ASP A 38 27.56 -5.23 8.65
C ASP A 38 26.57 -4.24 8.06
N ALA A 39 27.03 -3.02 7.81
CA ALA A 39 26.21 -2.02 7.15
C ALA A 39 26.03 -2.61 5.76
N GLY A 40 24.82 -3.04 5.46
CA GLY A 40 24.45 -3.41 4.11
C GLY A 40 24.89 -2.32 3.13
N PRO A 41 24.58 -2.40 1.86
CA PRO A 41 25.06 -1.47 0.84
C PRO A 41 24.64 -0.01 1.08
N PHE A 42 23.81 0.25 2.10
CA PHE A 42 23.37 1.59 2.47
C PHE A 42 24.28 2.21 3.53
N PRO A 43 24.46 3.56 3.52
CA PRO A 43 25.22 4.24 4.55
C PRO A 43 24.61 3.98 5.93
N SER A 44 25.45 3.96 6.97
CA SER A 44 25.02 3.88 8.36
C SER A 44 24.02 4.99 8.68
N HIS A 45 22.90 4.66 9.28
CA HIS A 45 21.85 5.61 9.64
C HIS A 45 21.23 5.27 11.01
N PRO A 46 20.57 6.22 11.69
CA PRO A 46 19.80 5.94 12.89
C PRO A 46 18.68 4.96 12.61
N ARG A 47 18.26 4.20 13.61
CA ARG A 47 17.07 3.36 13.50
C ARG A 47 15.82 4.24 13.50
N TRP A 48 15.46 4.73 12.31
CA TRP A 48 14.34 5.62 12.11
C TRP A 48 13.00 4.93 12.40
N LYS A 49 12.10 5.66 13.05
CA LYS A 49 10.73 5.23 13.27
C LYS A 49 9.81 5.88 12.23
N LEU A 50 9.29 5.07 11.32
CA LEU A 50 8.35 5.46 10.28
C LEU A 50 6.92 5.26 10.79
N VAL A 51 6.11 6.30 10.78
CA VAL A 51 4.73 6.22 11.29
C VAL A 51 3.75 6.21 10.11
N PHE A 52 2.90 5.18 10.08
CA PHE A 52 1.84 5.02 9.09
C PHE A 52 0.50 5.25 9.77
N VAL A 53 -0.12 6.38 9.47
CA VAL A 53 -1.50 6.68 9.84
C VAL A 53 -2.42 6.03 8.81
N ASN A 54 -3.52 5.42 9.24
CA ASN A 54 -4.47 4.77 8.33
C ASN A 54 -5.92 5.10 8.70
N HIS A 55 -6.81 5.04 7.72
CA HIS A 55 -8.22 5.41 7.91
C HIS A 55 -9.09 4.26 8.43
N VAL A 56 -8.69 2.99 8.20
CA VAL A 56 -9.40 1.79 8.69
C VAL A 56 -8.38 0.73 9.13
N THR A 57 -7.76 0.97 10.27
CA THR A 57 -6.59 0.20 10.78
C THR A 57 -6.84 -1.30 10.92
N THR A 58 -8.07 -1.73 11.06
CA THR A 58 -8.50 -3.12 11.26
C THR A 58 -9.03 -3.79 9.99
N ASN A 59 -9.15 -3.05 8.87
CA ASN A 59 -9.68 -3.62 7.64
C ASN A 59 -8.71 -4.64 7.04
N PRO A 60 -9.15 -5.88 6.73
CA PRO A 60 -8.30 -6.93 6.15
C PRO A 60 -7.59 -6.54 4.85
N PHE A 61 -8.12 -5.58 4.10
CA PHE A 61 -7.48 -5.02 2.91
C PHE A 61 -6.04 -4.54 3.18
N PHE A 62 -5.78 -3.98 4.38
CA PHE A 62 -4.47 -3.44 4.73
C PHE A 62 -3.48 -4.46 5.32
N VAL A 63 -3.84 -5.73 5.45
CA VAL A 63 -2.91 -6.76 5.92
C VAL A 63 -1.70 -6.89 4.99
N PRO A 64 -1.85 -6.98 3.64
CA PRO A 64 -0.70 -6.95 2.73
C PRO A 64 0.11 -5.66 2.82
N THR A 65 -0.53 -4.50 3.00
CA THR A 65 0.16 -3.22 3.17
C THR A 65 1.08 -3.24 4.40
N GLN A 66 0.58 -3.76 5.53
CA GLN A 66 1.38 -3.89 6.75
C GLN A 66 2.57 -4.85 6.54
N TYR A 67 2.40 -5.95 5.80
CA TYR A 67 3.51 -6.82 5.43
C TYR A 67 4.53 -6.10 4.55
N GLY A 68 4.09 -5.30 3.58
CA GLY A 68 4.98 -4.49 2.75
C GLY A 68 5.82 -3.52 3.59
N ILE A 69 5.18 -2.83 4.54
CA ILE A 69 5.87 -1.93 5.48
C ILE A 69 6.90 -2.70 6.32
N GLN A 70 6.50 -3.83 6.90
CA GLN A 70 7.37 -4.65 7.75
C GLN A 70 8.59 -5.16 6.98
N ASP A 71 8.39 -5.67 5.77
CA ASP A 71 9.46 -6.20 4.93
C ASP A 71 10.43 -5.11 4.48
N ALA A 72 9.93 -3.94 4.09
CA ALA A 72 10.78 -2.80 3.75
C ALA A 72 11.56 -2.31 4.98
N CYS A 73 10.92 -2.16 6.14
CA CYS A 73 11.59 -1.74 7.36
C CYS A 73 12.65 -2.76 7.84
N ALA A 74 12.38 -4.06 7.69
CA ALA A 74 13.37 -5.10 8.00
C ALA A 74 14.58 -5.02 7.06
N LEU A 75 14.34 -4.82 5.76
CA LEU A 75 15.40 -4.64 4.76
C LEU A 75 16.27 -3.41 5.03
N LEU A 76 15.66 -2.31 5.48
CA LEU A 76 16.25 -1.00 5.61
C LEU A 76 16.74 -0.69 7.04
N GLY A 77 16.54 -1.58 8.02
CA GLY A 77 16.94 -1.34 9.41
C GLY A 77 16.14 -0.24 10.11
N CYS A 78 14.87 -0.06 9.74
CA CYS A 78 13.94 0.90 10.33
C CYS A 78 12.92 0.23 11.26
N ASP A 79 12.22 1.03 12.07
CA ASP A 79 11.02 0.62 12.80
C ASP A 79 9.78 1.23 12.17
N SER A 80 8.66 0.53 12.22
CA SER A 80 7.38 1.06 11.77
C SER A 80 6.35 1.09 12.90
N GLN A 81 5.42 2.03 12.81
CA GLN A 81 4.24 2.10 13.66
C GLN A 81 3.00 2.25 12.78
N TRP A 82 2.02 1.36 13.00
CA TRP A 82 0.70 1.43 12.39
C TRP A 82 -0.30 2.03 13.37
N THR A 83 -1.02 3.08 12.99
CA THR A 83 -1.96 3.82 13.82
C THR A 83 -3.03 4.51 12.97
N GLY A 84 -3.99 5.19 13.57
CA GLY A 84 -5.02 5.94 12.86
C GLY A 84 -6.43 5.65 13.39
N SER A 85 -7.42 5.62 12.50
CA SER A 85 -8.82 5.30 12.84
C SER A 85 -9.14 3.84 12.50
N ALA A 86 -10.06 3.25 13.23
CA ALA A 86 -10.66 1.95 12.89
C ALA A 86 -11.93 2.10 12.01
N ASN A 87 -12.54 3.27 12.00
CA ASN A 87 -13.89 3.50 11.48
C ASN A 87 -13.97 4.61 10.41
N ALA A 88 -12.87 4.89 9.72
CA ALA A 88 -12.76 5.95 8.71
C ALA A 88 -13.04 7.37 9.26
N ASP A 89 -12.78 7.58 10.56
CA ASP A 89 -12.93 8.89 11.20
C ASP A 89 -11.71 9.78 10.93
N VAL A 90 -11.93 10.87 10.20
CA VAL A 90 -10.89 11.81 9.80
C VAL A 90 -10.27 12.53 11.02
N ALA A 91 -11.05 12.83 12.05
CA ALA A 91 -10.55 13.50 13.24
C ALA A 91 -9.60 12.57 14.03
N GLU A 92 -9.91 11.27 14.14
CA GLU A 92 -9.01 10.28 14.73
C GLU A 92 -7.69 10.18 13.96
N MET A 93 -7.74 10.21 12.62
CA MET A 93 -6.52 10.21 11.80
C MET A 93 -5.67 11.46 12.01
N VAL A 94 -6.28 12.64 12.04
CA VAL A 94 -5.59 13.91 12.32
C VAL A 94 -4.96 13.90 13.71
N ASN A 95 -5.65 13.36 14.72
CA ASN A 95 -5.11 13.18 16.07
C ASN A 95 -3.93 12.22 16.09
N ALA A 96 -4.01 11.09 15.38
CA ALA A 96 -2.90 10.15 15.25
C ALA A 96 -1.67 10.79 14.57
N MET A 97 -1.89 11.61 13.54
CA MET A 97 -0.82 12.37 12.88
C MET A 97 -0.19 13.39 13.82
N ASN A 98 -0.99 14.15 14.57
CA ASN A 98 -0.50 15.10 15.57
C ASN A 98 0.32 14.39 16.68
N ALA A 99 -0.11 13.21 17.13
CA ALA A 99 0.64 12.39 18.07
C ALA A 99 1.99 11.94 17.49
N ALA A 100 2.04 11.55 16.22
CA ALA A 100 3.28 11.21 15.54
C ALA A 100 4.25 12.39 15.44
N ILE A 101 3.73 13.60 15.17
CA ILE A 101 4.52 14.84 15.15
C ILE A 101 5.11 15.12 16.55
N ALA A 102 4.27 15.07 17.60
CA ALA A 102 4.70 15.28 18.97
C ALA A 102 5.75 14.25 19.43
N ALA A 103 5.63 13.01 18.97
CA ALA A 103 6.59 11.93 19.24
C ALA A 103 7.86 12.02 18.37
N LYS A 104 8.00 13.04 17.53
CA LYS A 104 9.14 13.25 16.64
C LYS A 104 9.42 12.03 15.74
N ALA A 105 8.38 11.54 15.08
CA ALA A 105 8.53 10.52 14.04
C ALA A 105 9.60 10.94 13.03
N ALA A 106 10.38 9.99 12.50
CA ALA A 106 11.36 10.32 11.48
C ALA A 106 10.70 10.70 10.14
N ALA A 107 9.57 10.04 9.82
CA ALA A 107 8.71 10.39 8.70
C ALA A 107 7.28 9.90 8.98
N ILE A 108 6.28 10.50 8.32
CA ILE A 108 4.86 10.14 8.45
C ILE A 108 4.31 9.81 7.06
N ALA A 109 3.55 8.73 6.97
CA ALA A 109 2.73 8.40 5.82
C ALA A 109 1.24 8.40 6.21
N VAL A 110 0.37 8.97 5.37
CA VAL A 110 -1.05 9.10 5.66
C VAL A 110 -1.89 9.03 4.38
N PRO A 111 -2.96 8.23 4.31
CA PRO A 111 -3.96 8.36 3.25
C PRO A 111 -4.70 9.68 3.41
N ILE A 112 -4.64 10.54 2.41
CA ILE A 112 -5.37 11.80 2.42
C ILE A 112 -6.79 11.51 1.90
N VAL A 113 -7.69 11.18 2.84
CA VAL A 113 -9.07 10.77 2.52
C VAL A 113 -10.06 11.93 2.51
N ASP A 114 -9.66 13.09 3.00
CA ASP A 114 -10.45 14.32 3.01
C ASP A 114 -9.67 15.44 2.30
N PRO A 115 -10.30 16.25 1.44
CA PRO A 115 -9.60 17.22 0.59
C PRO A 115 -8.89 18.35 1.37
N HIS A 116 -9.24 18.60 2.63
CA HIS A 116 -8.72 19.75 3.38
C HIS A 116 -8.24 19.42 4.79
N ALA A 117 -8.77 18.38 5.42
CA ALA A 117 -8.47 18.07 6.83
C ALA A 117 -6.99 17.83 7.12
N PHE A 118 -6.23 17.41 6.10
CA PHE A 118 -4.81 17.09 6.24
C PHE A 118 -3.86 18.22 5.85
N ASP A 119 -4.33 19.36 5.31
CA ASP A 119 -3.46 20.45 4.88
C ASP A 119 -2.66 21.02 6.06
N ALA A 120 -3.35 21.39 7.13
CA ALA A 120 -2.69 21.94 8.31
C ALA A 120 -1.81 20.91 9.07
N PRO A 121 -2.24 19.65 9.29
CA PRO A 121 -1.36 18.62 9.88
C PRO A 121 -0.11 18.34 9.05
N VAL A 122 -0.24 18.26 7.72
CA VAL A 122 0.91 18.06 6.81
C VAL A 122 1.88 19.24 6.94
N GLN A 123 1.38 20.49 6.89
CA GLN A 123 2.23 21.67 7.04
C GLN A 123 2.95 21.68 8.39
N ARG A 124 2.25 21.39 9.49
CA ARG A 124 2.89 21.29 10.83
C ARG A 124 3.99 20.24 10.91
N ALA A 125 3.80 19.08 10.27
CA ALA A 125 4.83 18.06 10.23
C ALA A 125 6.08 18.55 9.48
N LEU A 126 5.89 19.16 8.32
CA LEU A 126 6.98 19.72 7.52
C LEU A 126 7.72 20.85 8.24
N ASP A 127 7.00 21.74 8.91
CA ASP A 127 7.58 22.83 9.73
C ASP A 127 8.39 22.25 10.91
N ALA A 128 8.05 21.09 11.42
CA ALA A 128 8.81 20.35 12.41
C ALA A 128 9.97 19.53 11.83
N GLY A 129 10.24 19.61 10.52
CA GLY A 129 11.28 18.85 9.82
C GLY A 129 10.92 17.38 9.59
N ILE A 130 9.64 16.99 9.70
CA ILE A 130 9.16 15.64 9.51
C ILE A 130 8.56 15.51 8.11
N PRO A 131 9.16 14.75 7.19
CA PRO A 131 8.65 14.55 5.84
C PRO A 131 7.32 13.76 5.88
N VAL A 132 6.38 14.14 5.00
CA VAL A 132 5.07 13.52 4.89
C VAL A 132 4.86 12.97 3.48
N PHE A 133 4.39 11.73 3.41
CA PHE A 133 4.02 11.03 2.18
C PHE A 133 2.56 10.63 2.23
N SER A 134 1.89 10.57 1.09
CA SER A 134 0.57 9.96 1.01
C SER A 134 0.65 8.56 0.40
N TYR A 135 -0.26 7.69 0.82
CA TYR A 135 -0.40 6.36 0.24
C TYR A 135 -1.87 5.96 0.19
N ASN A 136 -2.24 5.08 -0.72
CA ASN A 136 -3.60 4.57 -0.91
C ASN A 136 -4.65 5.63 -1.33
N ALA A 137 -4.62 6.82 -0.73
CA ALA A 137 -5.44 7.98 -1.09
C ALA A 137 -4.59 9.25 -1.11
N ASP A 138 -4.90 10.17 -2.00
CA ASP A 138 -4.13 11.39 -2.19
C ASP A 138 -5.00 12.65 -2.21
N ALA A 139 -4.37 13.77 -1.91
CA ALA A 139 -4.96 15.08 -2.07
C ALA A 139 -5.23 15.39 -3.55
N PRO A 140 -6.33 16.09 -3.88
CA PRO A 140 -6.59 16.46 -5.26
C PRO A 140 -5.46 17.30 -5.86
N ALA A 141 -5.21 17.10 -7.14
CA ALA A 141 -4.24 17.92 -7.87
C ALA A 141 -4.60 19.42 -7.73
N GLY A 142 -3.62 20.22 -7.36
CA GLY A 142 -3.81 21.67 -7.16
C GLY A 142 -4.47 22.06 -5.83
N SER A 143 -4.74 21.13 -4.90
CA SER A 143 -5.32 21.41 -3.58
C SER A 143 -4.42 22.27 -2.69
N GLY A 144 -3.12 22.32 -3.00
CA GLY A 144 -2.13 23.04 -2.17
C GLY A 144 -1.56 22.21 -1.02
N ASN A 145 -1.98 20.96 -0.82
CA ASN A 145 -1.39 20.05 0.15
C ASN A 145 0.10 19.82 -0.15
N LYS A 146 0.94 19.85 0.87
CA LYS A 146 2.41 19.88 0.75
C LYS A 146 3.08 18.51 0.97
N ARG A 147 2.33 17.41 0.97
CA ARG A 147 2.94 16.06 1.01
C ARG A 147 3.96 15.90 -0.10
N LEU A 148 5.00 15.10 0.12
CA LEU A 148 6.15 15.01 -0.80
C LEU A 148 5.90 14.11 -2.01
N ALA A 149 5.27 12.95 -1.78
CA ALA A 149 4.96 11.99 -2.85
C ALA A 149 3.71 11.19 -2.50
N TYR A 150 3.09 10.62 -3.53
CA TYR A 150 1.97 9.69 -3.42
C TYR A 150 2.34 8.29 -3.90
N ILE A 151 1.99 7.29 -3.14
CA ILE A 151 2.21 5.88 -3.49
C ILE A 151 0.86 5.16 -3.46
N GLY A 152 0.32 4.86 -4.62
CA GLY A 152 -1.00 4.24 -4.71
C GLY A 152 -1.47 4.05 -6.15
N GLN A 153 -2.74 3.76 -6.30
CA GLN A 153 -3.38 3.61 -7.60
C GLN A 153 -3.88 4.98 -8.08
N ASP A 154 -3.83 5.25 -9.38
CA ASP A 154 -4.64 6.32 -9.95
C ASP A 154 -6.12 5.93 -9.83
N LEU A 155 -6.77 6.50 -8.81
CA LEU A 155 -8.11 6.07 -8.41
C LEU A 155 -9.17 6.43 -9.44
N TYR A 156 -9.10 7.63 -10.04
CA TYR A 156 -10.07 8.04 -11.05
C TYR A 156 -9.92 7.20 -12.32
N GLN A 157 -8.69 7.04 -12.80
CA GLN A 157 -8.42 6.23 -14.00
C GLN A 157 -8.78 4.76 -13.79
N SER A 158 -8.53 4.24 -12.59
CA SER A 158 -8.95 2.89 -12.22
C SER A 158 -10.46 2.73 -12.27
N GLY A 159 -11.19 3.69 -11.70
CA GLY A 159 -12.65 3.72 -11.77
C GLY A 159 -13.16 3.84 -13.21
N TYR A 160 -12.51 4.68 -14.02
CA TYR A 160 -12.86 4.84 -15.42
C TYR A 160 -12.72 3.53 -16.20
N GLN A 161 -11.63 2.79 -16.01
CA GLN A 161 -11.45 1.46 -16.62
C GLN A 161 -12.47 0.44 -16.10
N MET A 162 -12.82 0.50 -14.80
CA MET A 162 -13.93 -0.33 -14.29
C MET A 162 -15.25 0.00 -15.00
N GLY A 163 -15.55 1.28 -15.21
CA GLY A 163 -16.76 1.72 -15.91
C GLY A 163 -16.79 1.27 -17.38
N GLU A 164 -15.66 1.32 -18.09
CA GLU A 164 -15.53 0.76 -19.45
C GLU A 164 -15.80 -0.75 -19.43
N HIS A 165 -15.27 -1.46 -18.42
CA HIS A 165 -15.50 -2.89 -18.28
C HIS A 165 -16.97 -3.21 -17.98
N ILE A 166 -17.63 -2.46 -17.10
CA ILE A 166 -19.07 -2.55 -16.84
C ILE A 166 -19.86 -2.34 -18.14
N ALA A 167 -19.56 -1.30 -18.89
CA ALA A 167 -20.22 -1.00 -20.15
C ALA A 167 -19.98 -2.05 -21.23
N SER A 168 -18.93 -2.86 -21.12
CA SER A 168 -18.72 -4.00 -22.02
C SER A 168 -19.62 -5.20 -21.72
N MET A 169 -20.11 -5.32 -20.47
CA MET A 169 -20.93 -6.45 -20.00
C MET A 169 -22.41 -6.12 -19.93
N VAL A 170 -22.75 -4.86 -19.67
CA VAL A 170 -24.14 -4.40 -19.51
C VAL A 170 -24.51 -3.49 -20.70
N ASP A 171 -25.64 -3.79 -21.36
CA ASP A 171 -26.11 -2.96 -22.49
C ASP A 171 -27.14 -1.92 -22.04
N SER A 172 -27.99 -2.24 -21.08
CA SER A 172 -29.03 -1.33 -20.59
C SER A 172 -29.57 -1.77 -19.23
N GLY A 173 -30.27 -0.86 -18.55
CA GLY A 173 -30.95 -1.11 -17.28
C GLY A 173 -30.21 -0.60 -16.06
N LEU A 174 -30.69 -0.95 -14.87
CA LEU A 174 -30.17 -0.44 -13.61
C LEU A 174 -28.88 -1.15 -13.20
N VAL A 175 -27.86 -0.36 -12.84
CA VAL A 175 -26.61 -0.80 -12.24
C VAL A 175 -26.44 -0.12 -10.88
N GLY A 176 -26.34 -0.92 -9.82
CA GLY A 176 -25.98 -0.45 -8.48
C GLY A 176 -24.47 -0.27 -8.36
N LEU A 177 -24.04 0.91 -7.89
CA LEU A 177 -22.65 1.24 -7.59
C LEU A 177 -22.51 1.45 -6.07
N PHE A 178 -21.79 0.56 -5.41
CA PHE A 178 -21.67 0.51 -3.96
C PHE A 178 -20.37 1.15 -3.48
N ILE A 179 -20.48 1.98 -2.46
CA ILE A 179 -19.38 2.76 -1.89
C ILE A 179 -19.51 2.83 -0.37
N ALA A 180 -18.47 2.46 0.36
CA ALA A 180 -18.48 2.44 1.83
C ALA A 180 -18.75 3.82 2.43
N THR A 181 -17.95 4.80 2.08
CA THR A 181 -17.97 6.16 2.65
C THR A 181 -17.97 7.20 1.52
N PRO A 182 -19.15 7.61 1.02
CA PRO A 182 -19.25 8.61 -0.04
C PRO A 182 -18.50 9.91 0.30
N GLY A 183 -17.81 10.46 -0.69
CA GLY A 183 -17.03 11.69 -0.58
C GLY A 183 -15.59 11.49 -0.09
N GLN A 184 -15.22 10.34 0.45
CA GLN A 184 -13.82 10.09 0.82
C GLN A 184 -12.95 9.81 -0.41
N LEU A 185 -11.76 10.45 -0.42
CA LEU A 185 -10.88 10.47 -1.60
C LEU A 185 -10.24 9.12 -1.94
N ASN A 186 -10.24 8.14 -1.02
CA ASN A 186 -9.76 6.80 -1.29
C ASN A 186 -10.68 5.98 -2.22
N ILE A 187 -11.96 6.32 -2.32
CA ILE A 187 -12.95 5.54 -3.08
C ILE A 187 -13.86 6.37 -3.98
N GLN A 188 -14.19 7.64 -3.62
CA GLN A 188 -15.06 8.48 -4.44
C GLN A 188 -14.54 8.68 -5.87
N PRO A 189 -13.24 8.94 -6.11
CA PRO A 189 -12.74 9.09 -7.48
C PRO A 189 -12.94 7.86 -8.36
N ARG A 190 -12.90 6.65 -7.78
CA ARG A 190 -13.21 5.41 -8.51
C ARG A 190 -14.65 5.38 -9.00
N LEU A 191 -15.59 5.76 -8.12
CA LEU A 191 -17.00 5.82 -8.48
C LEU A 191 -17.25 6.87 -9.55
N ASP A 192 -16.67 8.04 -9.42
CA ASP A 192 -16.80 9.14 -10.37
C ASP A 192 -16.24 8.75 -11.75
N GLY A 193 -15.08 8.11 -11.78
CA GLY A 193 -14.48 7.55 -13.00
C GLY A 193 -15.38 6.52 -13.67
N ALA A 194 -15.94 5.58 -12.88
CA ALA A 194 -16.83 4.55 -13.41
C ALA A 194 -18.10 5.14 -14.01
N VAL A 195 -18.74 6.08 -13.34
CA VAL A 195 -19.92 6.80 -13.84
C VAL A 195 -19.59 7.57 -15.11
N ALA A 196 -18.43 8.23 -15.16
CA ALA A 196 -18.01 8.97 -16.36
C ALA A 196 -17.82 8.05 -17.57
N ALA A 197 -17.18 6.90 -17.41
CA ALA A 197 -16.99 5.92 -18.47
C ALA A 197 -18.31 5.28 -18.95
N ILE A 198 -19.17 4.89 -18.00
CA ILE A 198 -20.50 4.35 -18.34
C ILE A 198 -21.29 5.38 -19.14
N ARG A 199 -21.31 6.64 -18.70
CA ARG A 199 -22.00 7.71 -19.44
C ARG A 199 -21.42 7.92 -20.84
N LYS A 200 -20.08 7.90 -20.96
CA LYS A 200 -19.39 8.07 -22.24
C LYS A 200 -19.68 6.93 -23.23
N SER A 201 -20.02 5.74 -22.76
CA SER A 201 -20.39 4.60 -23.61
C SER A 201 -21.63 4.86 -24.47
N GLY A 202 -22.46 5.82 -24.09
CA GLY A 202 -23.73 6.11 -24.76
C GLY A 202 -24.81 5.04 -24.58
N LYS A 203 -24.54 3.99 -23.80
CA LYS A 203 -25.50 2.93 -23.51
C LYS A 203 -26.59 3.40 -22.52
N ASN A 204 -27.78 2.81 -22.60
CA ASN A 204 -28.89 3.16 -21.72
C ASN A 204 -28.76 2.48 -20.34
N ILE A 205 -27.62 2.70 -19.67
CA ILE A 205 -27.33 2.19 -18.34
C ILE A 205 -27.64 3.27 -17.31
N GLN A 206 -28.54 2.98 -16.40
CA GLN A 206 -28.86 3.84 -15.27
C GLN A 206 -28.00 3.44 -14.09
N THR A 207 -27.24 4.37 -13.54
CA THR A 207 -26.39 4.13 -12.36
C THR A 207 -27.04 4.69 -11.11
N GLN A 208 -27.04 3.92 -10.03
CA GLN A 208 -27.43 4.39 -8.70
C GLN A 208 -26.30 4.15 -7.72
N GLN A 209 -25.89 5.20 -7.00
CA GLN A 209 -24.90 5.12 -5.92
C GLN A 209 -25.58 4.70 -4.63
N ILE A 210 -24.97 3.77 -3.90
CA ILE A 210 -25.46 3.27 -2.62
C ILE A 210 -24.35 3.36 -1.58
N ALA A 211 -24.59 4.12 -0.51
CA ALA A 211 -23.70 4.15 0.66
C ALA A 211 -23.89 2.86 1.48
N THR A 212 -22.79 2.15 1.74
CA THR A 212 -22.85 0.82 2.37
C THR A 212 -22.41 0.82 3.83
N GLY A 213 -21.59 1.80 4.26
CA GLY A 213 -21.04 1.87 5.61
C GLY A 213 -19.57 1.42 5.66
N ALA A 214 -18.95 1.53 6.83
CA ALA A 214 -17.52 1.30 7.00
C ALA A 214 -17.15 -0.13 7.44
N THR A 215 -18.15 -0.98 7.73
CA THR A 215 -17.92 -2.35 8.20
C THR A 215 -18.53 -3.37 7.25
N VAL A 216 -17.86 -4.52 7.07
CA VAL A 216 -18.32 -5.59 6.15
C VAL A 216 -19.76 -6.03 6.43
N ASN A 217 -20.19 -6.04 7.70
CA ASN A 217 -21.56 -6.46 8.06
C ASN A 217 -22.60 -5.41 7.64
N GLU A 218 -22.30 -4.12 7.83
CA GLU A 218 -23.18 -3.03 7.38
C GLU A 218 -23.29 -3.03 5.86
N GLU A 219 -22.15 -3.16 5.18
CA GLU A 219 -22.07 -3.22 3.72
C GLU A 219 -22.95 -4.34 3.15
N LEU A 220 -22.80 -5.56 3.65
CA LEU A 220 -23.63 -6.70 3.24
C LEU A 220 -25.13 -6.44 3.45
N GLY A 221 -25.48 -5.88 4.61
CA GLY A 221 -26.87 -5.56 4.93
C GLY A 221 -27.49 -4.55 3.96
N LYS A 222 -26.76 -3.48 3.63
CA LYS A 222 -27.21 -2.43 2.69
C LYS A 222 -27.31 -2.94 1.25
N ILE A 223 -26.33 -3.72 0.80
CA ILE A 223 -26.30 -4.32 -0.55
C ILE A 223 -27.49 -5.27 -0.71
N LYS A 224 -27.73 -6.14 0.28
CA LYS A 224 -28.88 -7.04 0.28
C LYS A 224 -30.23 -6.31 0.26
N ALA A 225 -30.37 -5.26 1.07
CA ALA A 225 -31.58 -4.45 1.09
C ALA A 225 -31.83 -3.76 -0.26
N PHE A 226 -30.77 -3.24 -0.89
CA PHE A 226 -30.86 -2.63 -2.22
C PHE A 226 -31.34 -3.65 -3.26
N TYR A 227 -30.73 -4.84 -3.32
CA TYR A 227 -31.14 -5.88 -4.25
C TYR A 227 -32.61 -6.29 -4.06
N LEU A 228 -33.06 -6.45 -2.83
CA LEU A 228 -34.46 -6.84 -2.56
C LEU A 228 -35.45 -5.79 -3.05
N GLY A 229 -35.10 -4.53 -3.10
CA GLY A 229 -35.89 -3.44 -3.67
C GLY A 229 -35.78 -3.29 -5.20
N HIS A 230 -34.77 -3.92 -5.85
CA HIS A 230 -34.45 -3.72 -7.27
C HIS A 230 -34.09 -5.05 -7.93
N GLN A 231 -35.02 -6.00 -7.95
CA GLN A 231 -34.72 -7.37 -8.42
C GLN A 231 -34.54 -7.51 -9.94
N ASP A 232 -34.82 -6.47 -10.69
CA ASP A 232 -34.68 -6.39 -12.15
C ASP A 232 -33.35 -5.76 -12.60
N LEU A 233 -32.47 -5.39 -11.62
CA LEU A 233 -31.15 -4.79 -11.90
C LEU A 233 -30.28 -5.69 -12.80
N LYS A 234 -29.38 -5.06 -13.55
CA LYS A 234 -28.47 -5.72 -14.51
C LYS A 234 -27.04 -5.85 -14.01
N GLY A 235 -26.67 -5.07 -13.00
CA GLY A 235 -25.33 -5.17 -12.44
C GLY A 235 -25.21 -4.61 -11.03
N MET A 236 -24.24 -5.14 -10.29
CA MET A 236 -23.87 -4.75 -8.93
C MET A 236 -22.35 -4.61 -8.84
N PHE A 237 -21.85 -3.38 -8.70
CA PHE A 237 -20.40 -3.15 -8.69
C PHE A 237 -20.01 -2.27 -7.49
N ALA A 238 -18.85 -2.56 -6.91
CA ALA A 238 -18.39 -1.87 -5.72
C ALA A 238 -17.01 -1.24 -5.94
N VAL A 239 -16.72 -0.17 -5.20
CA VAL A 239 -15.44 0.57 -5.32
C VAL A 239 -14.49 0.35 -4.15
N ASP A 240 -14.83 -0.55 -3.23
CA ASP A 240 -14.05 -0.89 -2.03
C ASP A 240 -14.14 -2.39 -1.70
N ALA A 241 -13.25 -2.84 -0.81
CA ALA A 241 -13.06 -4.25 -0.49
C ALA A 241 -14.29 -4.93 0.14
N GLY A 242 -14.86 -4.29 1.15
CA GLY A 242 -15.97 -4.88 1.91
C GLY A 242 -17.24 -4.92 1.10
N SER A 243 -17.57 -3.82 0.40
CA SER A 243 -18.72 -3.78 -0.51
C SER A 243 -18.58 -4.78 -1.66
N THR A 244 -17.35 -5.00 -2.20
CA THR A 244 -17.12 -6.03 -3.24
C THR A 244 -17.40 -7.42 -2.72
N GLN A 245 -16.94 -7.76 -1.52
CA GLN A 245 -17.28 -9.02 -0.87
C GLN A 245 -18.79 -9.15 -0.68
N GLY A 246 -19.44 -8.12 -0.13
CA GLY A 246 -20.90 -8.10 0.10
C GLY A 246 -21.70 -8.27 -1.19
N VAL A 247 -21.30 -7.62 -2.28
CA VAL A 247 -21.90 -7.82 -3.61
C VAL A 247 -21.81 -9.29 -4.01
N GLY A 248 -20.63 -9.88 -3.94
CA GLY A 248 -20.44 -11.29 -4.32
C GLY A 248 -21.26 -12.27 -3.46
N GLU A 249 -21.39 -11.99 -2.16
CA GLU A 249 -22.22 -12.82 -1.26
C GLU A 249 -23.72 -12.72 -1.59
N VAL A 250 -24.21 -11.53 -1.94
CA VAL A 250 -25.60 -11.36 -2.41
C VAL A 250 -25.80 -12.05 -3.76
N MET A 251 -24.84 -11.91 -4.69
CA MET A 251 -24.87 -12.62 -5.98
C MET A 251 -25.00 -14.14 -5.78
N GLN A 252 -24.19 -14.70 -4.89
CA GLN A 252 -24.20 -16.13 -4.56
C GLN A 252 -25.51 -16.55 -3.87
N GLN A 253 -25.94 -15.82 -2.84
CA GLN A 253 -27.14 -16.13 -2.07
C GLN A 253 -28.40 -16.23 -2.95
N PHE A 254 -28.53 -15.32 -3.91
CA PHE A 254 -29.71 -15.23 -4.78
C PHE A 254 -29.50 -15.83 -6.17
N LYS A 255 -28.32 -16.44 -6.42
CA LYS A 255 -27.92 -17.07 -7.69
C LYS A 255 -28.08 -16.12 -8.88
N LEU A 256 -27.60 -14.88 -8.72
CA LEU A 256 -27.88 -13.79 -9.67
C LEU A 256 -27.07 -13.92 -10.97
N ALA A 257 -25.88 -14.46 -10.92
CA ALA A 257 -25.07 -14.74 -12.11
C ALA A 257 -25.83 -15.64 -13.10
N ALA A 258 -26.55 -16.66 -12.61
CA ALA A 258 -27.40 -17.52 -13.45
C ALA A 258 -28.63 -16.80 -14.02
N LYS A 259 -28.98 -15.63 -13.51
CA LYS A 259 -30.05 -14.76 -14.00
C LYS A 259 -29.55 -13.66 -14.94
N GLY A 260 -28.25 -13.67 -15.27
CA GLY A 260 -27.63 -12.69 -16.18
C GLY A 260 -27.33 -11.35 -15.50
N VAL A 261 -27.22 -11.29 -14.18
CA VAL A 261 -26.74 -10.12 -13.45
C VAL A 261 -25.23 -10.15 -13.39
N HIS A 262 -24.57 -9.06 -13.75
CA HIS A 262 -23.12 -8.90 -13.69
C HIS A 262 -22.67 -8.28 -12.37
N ALA A 263 -21.47 -8.65 -11.90
CA ALA A 263 -20.97 -8.14 -10.65
C ALA A 263 -19.43 -8.08 -10.59
N GLY A 264 -18.89 -7.11 -9.86
CA GLY A 264 -17.45 -6.99 -9.66
C GLY A 264 -17.09 -5.83 -8.76
N GLY A 265 -15.81 -5.61 -8.58
CA GLY A 265 -15.35 -4.50 -7.75
C GLY A 265 -13.84 -4.50 -7.53
N TYR A 266 -13.44 -4.21 -6.29
CA TYR A 266 -12.05 -4.00 -5.91
C TYR A 266 -11.59 -5.00 -4.85
N ASP A 267 -10.29 -5.20 -4.83
CA ASP A 267 -9.48 -5.80 -3.78
C ASP A 267 -9.57 -7.34 -3.69
N LEU A 268 -8.66 -7.89 -2.92
CA LEU A 268 -8.33 -9.31 -2.93
C LEU A 268 -8.68 -10.01 -1.61
N LEU A 269 -9.80 -9.63 -0.97
CA LEU A 269 -10.20 -10.35 0.23
C LEU A 269 -10.36 -11.85 -0.07
N PRO A 270 -9.97 -12.75 0.84
CA PRO A 270 -10.02 -14.19 0.59
C PRO A 270 -11.40 -14.66 0.12
N ARG A 271 -12.46 -14.08 0.67
CA ARG A 271 -13.83 -14.40 0.28
C ARG A 271 -14.15 -13.90 -1.14
N THR A 272 -13.71 -12.70 -1.50
CA THR A 272 -13.85 -12.14 -2.86
C THR A 272 -13.19 -13.06 -3.90
N LEU A 273 -11.97 -13.54 -3.65
CA LEU A 273 -11.30 -14.47 -4.55
C LEU A 273 -12.05 -15.80 -4.74
N GLN A 274 -12.68 -16.33 -3.68
CA GLN A 274 -13.54 -17.51 -3.78
C GLN A 274 -14.77 -17.25 -4.64
N LEU A 275 -15.37 -16.06 -4.51
CA LEU A 275 -16.54 -15.64 -5.30
C LEU A 275 -16.21 -15.42 -6.78
N ILE A 276 -14.99 -14.96 -7.09
CA ILE A 276 -14.46 -14.94 -8.47
C ILE A 276 -14.31 -16.39 -8.99
N GLN A 277 -13.74 -17.27 -8.19
CA GLN A 277 -13.51 -18.67 -8.58
C GLN A 277 -14.82 -19.40 -8.88
N SER A 278 -15.84 -19.20 -8.05
CA SER A 278 -17.16 -19.79 -8.27
C SER A 278 -17.91 -19.18 -9.45
N GLY A 279 -17.58 -17.94 -9.85
CA GLY A 279 -18.23 -17.19 -10.92
C GLY A 279 -19.46 -16.40 -10.43
N ASP A 280 -19.53 -16.12 -9.15
CA ASP A 280 -20.51 -15.21 -8.56
C ASP A 280 -20.12 -13.74 -8.77
N LEU A 281 -18.81 -13.47 -8.95
CA LEU A 281 -18.25 -12.20 -9.40
C LEU A 281 -17.53 -12.40 -10.74
N ASP A 282 -17.73 -11.48 -11.69
CA ASP A 282 -17.07 -11.47 -12.99
C ASP A 282 -15.58 -11.07 -12.84
N PHE A 283 -15.32 -10.08 -11.99
CA PHE A 283 -13.96 -9.58 -11.74
C PHE A 283 -13.80 -8.94 -10.36
N THR A 284 -12.55 -8.83 -9.93
CA THR A 284 -12.09 -7.86 -8.95
C THR A 284 -10.84 -7.13 -9.45
N ILE A 285 -10.54 -5.95 -8.90
CA ILE A 285 -9.39 -5.14 -9.28
C ILE A 285 -8.34 -5.20 -8.18
N ASP A 286 -7.15 -5.69 -8.54
CA ASP A 286 -5.97 -5.66 -7.69
C ASP A 286 -5.25 -4.33 -7.83
N GLN A 287 -5.07 -3.61 -6.74
CA GLN A 287 -4.34 -2.34 -6.65
C GLN A 287 -2.95 -2.48 -6.00
N GLN A 288 -2.49 -3.69 -5.75
CA GLN A 288 -1.16 -4.00 -5.18
C GLN A 288 -0.94 -3.39 -3.80
N ALA A 289 -1.83 -3.69 -2.85
CA ALA A 289 -1.80 -3.15 -1.49
C ALA A 289 -0.46 -3.39 -0.75
N TYR A 290 0.21 -4.51 -0.99
CA TYR A 290 1.56 -4.78 -0.47
C TYR A 290 2.56 -3.73 -0.96
N LEU A 291 2.56 -3.42 -2.26
CA LEU A 291 3.49 -2.47 -2.85
C LEU A 291 3.21 -1.04 -2.37
N GLN A 292 1.98 -0.70 -2.04
CA GLN A 292 1.66 0.59 -1.42
C GLN A 292 2.42 0.76 -0.10
N GLY A 293 2.45 -0.26 0.75
CA GLY A 293 3.22 -0.24 1.99
C GLY A 293 4.72 -0.26 1.77
N PHE A 294 5.19 -1.18 0.91
CA PHE A 294 6.61 -1.38 0.67
C PHE A 294 7.28 -0.14 0.06
N TYR A 295 6.73 0.39 -1.02
CA TYR A 295 7.32 1.56 -1.69
C TYR A 295 7.17 2.83 -0.87
N THR A 296 6.11 3.00 -0.07
CA THR A 296 6.01 4.15 0.83
C THR A 296 7.15 4.14 1.86
N ALA A 297 7.44 2.99 2.48
CA ALA A 297 8.56 2.88 3.40
C ALA A 297 9.91 3.13 2.70
N MET A 298 10.09 2.66 1.45
CA MET A 298 11.28 2.92 0.65
C MET A 298 11.45 4.41 0.34
N GLU A 299 10.39 5.11 -0.05
CA GLU A 299 10.45 6.56 -0.32
C GLU A 299 10.77 7.37 0.94
N MET A 300 10.15 7.04 2.07
CA MET A 300 10.45 7.67 3.35
C MET A 300 11.93 7.48 3.72
N PHE A 301 12.43 6.26 3.55
CA PHE A 301 13.83 5.94 3.83
C PHE A 301 14.79 6.69 2.91
N THR A 302 14.57 6.66 1.60
CA THR A 302 15.46 7.31 0.63
C THR A 302 15.52 8.82 0.84
N TYR A 303 14.40 9.44 1.17
CA TYR A 303 14.37 10.85 1.55
C TYR A 303 15.24 11.15 2.78
N LEU A 304 15.09 10.36 3.85
CA LEU A 304 15.86 10.54 5.07
C LEU A 304 17.37 10.26 4.85
N ALA A 305 17.71 9.19 4.14
CA ALA A 305 19.09 8.77 3.90
C ALA A 305 19.85 9.72 2.97
N SER A 306 19.15 10.38 2.05
CA SER A 306 19.75 11.33 1.10
C SER A 306 19.79 12.77 1.63
N GLY A 307 19.27 13.04 2.82
CA GLY A 307 19.21 14.40 3.37
C GLY A 307 18.16 15.29 2.68
N GLY A 308 17.09 14.71 2.15
CA GLY A 308 15.93 15.45 1.64
C GLY A 308 15.74 15.42 0.13
N LEU A 309 16.40 14.51 -0.60
CA LEU A 309 16.08 14.29 -2.01
C LEU A 309 14.79 13.49 -2.12
N THR A 310 13.80 14.04 -2.82
CA THR A 310 12.57 13.34 -3.13
C THR A 310 12.78 12.37 -4.30
N GLY A 311 12.14 11.21 -4.20
CA GLY A 311 11.99 10.29 -5.31
C GLY A 311 10.92 10.76 -6.32
N PRO A 312 10.29 9.84 -7.07
CA PRO A 312 9.16 10.17 -7.92
C PRO A 312 8.02 10.81 -7.11
N ALA A 313 7.39 11.85 -7.65
CA ALA A 313 6.25 12.49 -6.98
C ALA A 313 5.04 11.57 -6.86
N ASP A 314 4.92 10.60 -7.78
CA ASP A 314 3.85 9.62 -7.82
C ASP A 314 4.42 8.24 -8.19
N ILE A 315 4.08 7.23 -7.38
CA ILE A 315 4.33 5.82 -7.68
C ILE A 315 2.99 5.13 -7.86
N ASN A 316 2.61 4.91 -9.12
CA ASN A 316 1.39 4.18 -9.44
C ASN A 316 1.60 2.68 -9.20
N THR A 317 0.91 2.10 -8.22
CA THR A 317 0.98 0.68 -7.91
C THR A 317 0.19 -0.20 -8.89
N GLY A 318 -0.47 0.41 -9.85
CA GLY A 318 -1.06 -0.27 -11.00
C GLY A 318 -2.50 -0.72 -10.80
N LEU A 319 -2.99 -1.38 -11.82
CA LEU A 319 -4.35 -1.90 -11.89
C LEU A 319 -4.31 -3.24 -12.63
N LYS A 320 -4.93 -4.27 -12.04
CA LYS A 320 -5.08 -5.55 -12.70
C LYS A 320 -6.48 -6.11 -12.45
N PHE A 321 -7.20 -6.40 -13.51
CA PHE A 321 -8.44 -7.17 -13.44
C PHE A 321 -8.12 -8.63 -13.15
N VAL A 322 -8.70 -9.15 -12.08
CA VAL A 322 -8.64 -10.55 -11.67
C VAL A 322 -10.00 -11.18 -11.96
N THR A 323 -10.02 -12.12 -12.88
CA THR A 323 -11.23 -12.83 -13.32
C THR A 323 -11.12 -14.32 -12.98
N LYS A 324 -12.18 -15.08 -13.21
CA LYS A 324 -12.16 -16.54 -13.03
C LYS A 324 -10.99 -17.22 -13.77
N GLY A 325 -10.62 -16.70 -14.95
CA GLY A 325 -9.48 -17.24 -15.72
C GLY A 325 -8.10 -16.89 -15.15
N SER A 326 -7.99 -15.89 -14.28
CA SER A 326 -6.71 -15.41 -13.72
C SER A 326 -6.62 -15.47 -12.20
N VAL A 327 -7.66 -15.91 -11.48
CA VAL A 327 -7.69 -15.97 -10.01
C VAL A 327 -6.83 -17.10 -9.42
N GLY A 328 -6.51 -18.13 -10.20
CA GLY A 328 -5.79 -19.31 -9.73
C GLY A 328 -4.53 -19.01 -8.93
N PRO A 329 -3.59 -18.22 -9.43
CA PRO A 329 -2.38 -17.81 -8.69
C PRO A 329 -2.68 -17.17 -7.34
N TYR A 330 -3.70 -16.33 -7.25
CA TYR A 330 -4.10 -15.67 -5.99
C TYR A 330 -4.66 -16.63 -4.95
N LEU A 331 -5.33 -17.70 -5.38
CA LEU A 331 -5.87 -18.74 -4.50
C LEU A 331 -4.82 -19.76 -4.05
N SER A 332 -3.88 -20.09 -4.93
CA SER A 332 -2.82 -21.07 -4.67
C SER A 332 -1.64 -20.45 -3.91
N THR A 333 -1.38 -19.16 -4.10
CA THR A 333 -0.26 -18.45 -3.52
C THR A 333 -0.66 -17.87 -2.19
N LYS A 334 -0.34 -18.54 -1.11
CA LYS A 334 -0.48 -17.99 0.23
C LYS A 334 0.70 -17.05 0.49
N THR A 335 0.71 -15.89 -0.13
CA THR A 335 1.81 -14.93 -0.06
C THR A 335 1.49 -13.77 0.87
N ARG A 336 2.54 -13.07 1.28
CA ARG A 336 2.40 -11.79 2.01
C ARG A 336 1.76 -10.70 1.15
N TYR A 337 1.84 -10.80 -0.17
CA TYR A 337 1.26 -9.86 -1.12
C TYR A 337 -0.27 -9.83 -1.08
N GLU A 338 -0.92 -10.96 -0.85
CA GLU A 338 -2.38 -11.07 -0.68
C GLU A 338 -2.79 -11.13 0.79
N GLY A 339 -1.85 -11.01 1.72
CA GLY A 339 -2.12 -11.03 3.16
C GLY A 339 -2.48 -12.41 3.72
N SER A 340 -2.29 -13.48 2.97
CA SER A 340 -2.78 -14.80 3.36
C SER A 340 -1.72 -15.73 3.95
N SER A 341 -0.42 -15.40 3.85
CA SER A 341 0.66 -16.28 4.32
C SER A 341 1.98 -15.55 4.51
N SER A 342 2.85 -16.15 5.34
CA SER A 342 4.26 -15.78 5.46
C SER A 342 5.14 -16.34 4.33
N ALA A 343 4.65 -17.27 3.52
CA ALA A 343 5.38 -17.81 2.38
C ALA A 343 5.45 -16.80 1.25
N GLN A 344 6.65 -16.34 0.92
CA GLN A 344 6.87 -15.40 -0.17
C GLN A 344 6.95 -16.12 -1.51
N GLN A 345 5.90 -16.01 -2.30
CA GLN A 345 5.96 -16.29 -3.72
C GLN A 345 5.56 -15.06 -4.50
N ILE A 346 6.37 -14.65 -5.45
CA ILE A 346 6.05 -13.54 -6.34
C ILE A 346 4.92 -14.00 -7.26
N VAL A 347 3.77 -13.32 -7.17
CA VAL A 347 2.70 -13.52 -8.16
C VAL A 347 3.22 -13.03 -9.50
N GLN A 348 3.40 -13.96 -10.45
CA GLN A 348 3.88 -13.60 -11.78
C GLN A 348 2.83 -12.74 -12.48
N ARG A 349 3.21 -11.53 -12.87
CA ARG A 349 2.38 -10.71 -13.74
C ARG A 349 2.33 -11.36 -15.13
N SER A 350 1.13 -11.51 -15.67
CA SER A 350 0.97 -11.91 -17.06
C SER A 350 1.26 -10.69 -17.97
N GLY A 351 2.36 -10.77 -18.72
CA GLY A 351 2.70 -9.85 -19.79
C GLY A 351 3.68 -8.73 -19.42
N ALA A 352 4.28 -8.15 -20.43
CA ALA A 352 5.17 -7.01 -20.31
C ALA A 352 4.39 -5.76 -19.90
N ILE A 353 5.00 -4.91 -19.09
CA ILE A 353 4.51 -3.55 -18.86
C ILE A 353 4.56 -2.86 -20.22
N LYS A 354 3.40 -2.55 -20.78
CA LYS A 354 3.33 -1.66 -21.95
C LYS A 354 3.44 -0.24 -21.39
N ALA A 355 4.56 0.41 -21.75
CA ALA A 355 4.73 1.83 -21.50
C ALA A 355 3.71 2.64 -22.33
#